data_31baa53b0b2c02402289fb9136cfc87f
#
_entry.id   31baa53b0b2c02402289fb9136cfc87f
#
_cell.length_a   1.000
_cell.length_b   1.000
_cell.length_c   1.000
_cell.angle_alpha   90.00
_cell.angle_beta   90.00
_cell.angle_gamma   90.00
#
_symmetry.space_group_name_H-M   'P 1'
#
loop_
_entity.id
_entity.type
_entity.pdbx_description
1 polymer ?
#
loop_
_entity_poly.entity_id
_entity_poly.type
_entity_poly.pdbx_seq_one_letter_code
_entity_poly.pdbx_strand_id
1 'polypeptide(L)'
;MPALERLLSDGLTNILFVGRIAPNKKIDDHIRLAEHYKRYVDAYYRFIFVGRCDAVPHYYHAVRRLVTEYQMLPERFWFTGPVPDAELAAYYRHAHAYVSLSEHEGFCVPLVEAMATDVPVLAYAAAAVPETLGGAGVSFAPKDLEYGAELLGGLIYDDDLRRGVIAGQRERRRAFAPAALVPRIRRELARLGI
;
A
#
# COMPACT_ATOMS: atom_id res chain seq x y z
N MET A 1 8.55 -0.81 -20.41
CA MET A 1 7.10 -0.82 -20.16
C MET A 1 6.43 -2.13 -20.60
N PRO A 2 6.38 -2.58 -21.89
CA PRO A 2 5.65 -3.81 -22.25
C PRO A 2 6.14 -5.10 -21.57
N ALA A 3 7.42 -5.18 -21.24
CA ALA A 3 7.97 -6.34 -20.54
C ALA A 3 7.51 -6.39 -19.07
N LEU A 4 7.53 -5.25 -18.36
CA LEU A 4 7.04 -5.16 -17.00
C LEU A 4 5.53 -5.46 -16.93
N GLU A 5 4.73 -4.89 -17.82
CA GLU A 5 3.28 -5.13 -17.85
C GLU A 5 2.94 -6.60 -18.08
N ARG A 6 3.68 -7.29 -18.96
CA ARG A 6 3.56 -8.75 -19.13
C ARG A 6 3.88 -9.53 -17.86
N LEU A 7 4.95 -9.13 -17.14
CA LEU A 7 5.33 -9.77 -15.87
C LEU A 7 4.29 -9.53 -14.77
N LEU A 8 3.63 -8.37 -14.78
CA LEU A 8 2.58 -8.03 -13.80
C LEU A 8 1.22 -8.66 -14.13
N SER A 9 1.05 -9.19 -15.36
CA SER A 9 -0.19 -9.84 -15.84
C SER A 9 -0.04 -11.36 -15.94
N ASP A 10 0.81 -11.98 -15.14
CA ASP A 10 1.12 -13.41 -15.16
C ASP A 10 0.14 -14.28 -14.33
N GLY A 11 -0.96 -13.69 -13.88
CA GLY A 11 -1.99 -14.37 -13.08
C GLY A 11 -1.75 -14.37 -11.58
N LEU A 12 -0.65 -13.76 -11.10
CA LEU A 12 -0.43 -13.59 -9.67
C LEU A 12 -1.21 -12.38 -9.12
N THR A 13 -1.68 -12.50 -7.89
CA THR A 13 -2.23 -11.37 -7.15
C THR A 13 -1.11 -10.42 -6.74
N ASN A 14 -1.07 -9.24 -7.34
CA ASN A 14 -0.08 -8.20 -7.04
C ASN A 14 -0.52 -7.33 -5.86
N ILE A 15 0.21 -7.38 -4.76
CA ILE A 15 0.00 -6.57 -3.55
C ILE A 15 1.11 -5.54 -3.49
N LEU A 16 0.75 -4.25 -3.52
CA LEU A 16 1.69 -3.15 -3.66
C LEU A 16 1.93 -2.42 -2.34
N PHE A 17 3.17 -2.10 -2.07
CA PHE A 17 3.63 -1.10 -1.11
C PHE A 17 4.57 -0.11 -1.80
N VAL A 18 4.43 1.17 -1.51
CA VAL A 18 5.31 2.24 -2.02
C VAL A 18 5.89 3.03 -0.86
N GLY A 19 7.21 3.07 -0.77
CA GLY A 19 7.92 3.77 0.30
C GLY A 19 9.33 3.25 0.53
N ARG A 20 10.10 3.95 1.36
CA ARG A 20 11.45 3.48 1.76
C ARG A 20 11.35 2.21 2.58
N ILE A 21 12.28 1.29 2.38
CA ILE A 21 12.41 0.10 3.24
C ILE A 21 13.09 0.52 4.54
N ALA A 22 12.28 0.81 5.55
CA ALA A 22 12.72 1.37 6.83
C ALA A 22 11.85 0.82 7.98
N PRO A 23 12.37 0.78 9.23
CA PRO A 23 11.68 0.15 10.36
C PRO A 23 10.27 0.71 10.64
N ASN A 24 10.06 2.02 10.50
CA ASN A 24 8.75 2.65 10.70
C ASN A 24 7.71 2.27 9.63
N LYS A 25 8.15 1.73 8.50
CA LYS A 25 7.28 1.23 7.42
C LYS A 25 6.85 -0.23 7.63
N LYS A 26 7.45 -0.90 8.62
CA LYS A 26 7.04 -2.25 9.04
C LYS A 26 6.95 -3.26 7.89
N ILE A 27 8.00 -3.30 7.07
CA ILE A 27 8.07 -4.28 5.97
C ILE A 27 8.13 -5.71 6.53
N ASP A 28 8.71 -5.90 7.70
CA ASP A 28 8.67 -7.15 8.45
C ASP A 28 7.23 -7.61 8.75
N ASP A 29 6.31 -6.68 9.08
CA ASP A 29 4.90 -7.01 9.26
C ASP A 29 4.21 -7.36 7.93
N HIS A 30 4.61 -6.73 6.80
CA HIS A 30 4.10 -7.15 5.48
C HIS A 30 4.52 -8.59 5.15
N ILE A 31 5.73 -9.03 5.54
CA ILE A 31 6.18 -10.42 5.36
C ILE A 31 5.36 -11.37 6.24
N ARG A 32 5.09 -11.00 7.50
CA ARG A 32 4.24 -11.79 8.40
C ARG A 32 2.80 -11.86 7.89
N LEU A 33 2.24 -10.75 7.43
CA LEU A 33 0.90 -10.72 6.80
C LEU A 33 0.86 -11.62 5.56
N ALA A 34 1.92 -11.61 4.74
CA ALA A 34 2.03 -12.49 3.57
C ALA A 34 2.05 -13.98 3.96
N GLU A 35 2.61 -14.33 5.10
CA GLU A 35 2.59 -15.72 5.61
C GLU A 35 1.15 -16.15 5.95
N HIS A 36 0.39 -15.32 6.67
CA HIS A 36 -1.02 -15.57 6.95
C HIS A 36 -1.85 -15.62 5.65
N TYR A 37 -1.63 -14.67 4.73
CA TYR A 37 -2.31 -14.62 3.45
C TYR A 37 -2.07 -15.90 2.63
N LYS A 38 -0.81 -16.35 2.53
CA LYS A 38 -0.44 -17.61 1.87
C LYS A 38 -1.17 -18.82 2.47
N ARG A 39 -1.30 -18.84 3.78
CA ARG A 39 -1.83 -19.99 4.53
C ARG A 39 -3.35 -20.08 4.44
N TYR A 40 -4.04 -18.94 4.52
CA TYR A 40 -5.49 -18.92 4.74
C TYR A 40 -6.29 -18.33 3.59
N VAL A 41 -5.64 -17.62 2.65
CA VAL A 41 -6.34 -16.93 1.56
C VAL A 41 -5.93 -17.46 0.21
N ASP A 42 -4.69 -17.19 -0.24
CA ASP A 42 -4.21 -17.60 -1.55
C ASP A 42 -2.68 -17.72 -1.58
N ALA A 43 -2.18 -18.77 -2.23
CA ALA A 43 -0.75 -18.99 -2.42
C ALA A 43 -0.19 -18.36 -3.72
N TYR A 44 -1.06 -17.89 -4.62
CA TYR A 44 -0.70 -17.30 -5.91
C TYR A 44 -0.63 -15.77 -5.85
N TYR A 45 0.26 -15.23 -5.04
CA TYR A 45 0.44 -13.80 -4.81
C TYR A 45 1.87 -13.34 -5.06
N ARG A 46 2.03 -12.01 -5.14
CA ARG A 46 3.31 -11.33 -5.14
C ARG A 46 3.20 -10.03 -4.37
N PHE A 47 4.14 -9.80 -3.43
CA PHE A 47 4.32 -8.49 -2.80
C PHE A 47 5.36 -7.69 -3.58
N ILE A 48 5.02 -6.45 -3.92
CA ILE A 48 5.88 -5.52 -4.66
C ILE A 48 6.16 -4.32 -3.76
N PHE A 49 7.44 -4.14 -3.41
CA PHE A 49 7.93 -3.05 -2.58
C PHE A 49 8.70 -2.08 -3.47
N VAL A 50 8.09 -0.93 -3.78
CA VAL A 50 8.69 0.10 -4.62
C VAL A 50 9.29 1.18 -3.73
N GLY A 51 10.60 1.43 -3.86
CA GLY A 51 11.29 2.49 -3.14
C GLY A 51 12.67 2.09 -2.65
N ARG A 52 13.38 3.03 -2.02
CA ARG A 52 14.77 2.86 -1.62
C ARG A 52 14.96 1.73 -0.61
N CYS A 53 15.83 0.77 -0.95
CA CYS A 53 16.19 -0.37 -0.10
C CYS A 53 17.45 -0.10 0.72
N ASP A 54 18.26 0.85 0.33
CA ASP A 54 19.56 1.20 0.92
C ASP A 54 19.49 2.21 2.06
N ALA A 55 18.30 2.70 2.39
CA ALA A 55 18.12 3.69 3.46
C ALA A 55 18.50 3.14 4.85
N VAL A 56 18.24 1.87 5.12
CA VAL A 56 18.59 1.17 6.37
C VAL A 56 19.01 -0.26 6.03
N PRO A 57 20.28 -0.48 5.60
CA PRO A 57 20.72 -1.76 5.03
C PRO A 57 20.53 -2.97 5.96
N HIS A 58 20.84 -2.85 7.24
CA HIS A 58 20.66 -3.95 8.19
C HIS A 58 19.18 -4.37 8.34
N TYR A 59 18.24 -3.41 8.29
CA TYR A 59 16.81 -3.70 8.31
C TYR A 59 16.37 -4.42 7.02
N TYR A 60 16.84 -3.94 5.86
CA TYR A 60 16.57 -4.60 4.58
C TYR A 60 17.06 -6.06 4.56
N HIS A 61 18.26 -6.31 5.06
CA HIS A 61 18.80 -7.68 5.17
C HIS A 61 17.98 -8.54 6.15
N ALA A 62 17.53 -7.96 7.27
CA ALA A 62 16.67 -8.67 8.23
C ALA A 62 15.32 -9.05 7.61
N VAL A 63 14.69 -8.14 6.85
CA VAL A 63 13.45 -8.42 6.11
C VAL A 63 13.62 -9.55 5.09
N ARG A 64 14.73 -9.51 4.31
CA ARG A 64 15.04 -10.57 3.33
C ARG A 64 15.24 -11.94 4.00
N ARG A 65 15.91 -11.96 5.15
CA ARG A 65 16.10 -13.18 5.93
C ARG A 65 14.76 -13.73 6.46
N LEU A 66 13.86 -12.87 6.89
CA LEU A 66 12.53 -13.25 7.37
C LEU A 66 11.72 -14.01 6.30
N VAL A 67 11.82 -13.64 5.02
CA VAL A 67 11.21 -14.39 3.90
C VAL A 67 11.70 -15.84 3.89
N THR A 68 13.00 -16.04 4.10
CA THR A 68 13.60 -17.39 4.15
C THR A 68 13.19 -18.16 5.41
N GLU A 69 13.16 -17.49 6.56
CA GLU A 69 12.75 -18.08 7.85
C GLU A 69 11.30 -18.60 7.82
N TYR A 70 10.39 -17.89 7.14
CA TYR A 70 9.02 -18.36 6.91
C TYR A 70 8.87 -19.32 5.72
N GLN A 71 9.97 -19.82 5.15
CA GLN A 71 9.98 -20.76 4.02
C GLN A 71 9.09 -20.26 2.85
N MET A 72 9.10 -18.95 2.62
CA MET A 72 8.40 -18.35 1.49
C MET A 72 9.30 -18.26 0.26
N LEU A 73 8.69 -18.27 -0.91
CA LEU A 73 9.39 -18.16 -2.18
C LEU A 73 9.95 -16.73 -2.37
N PRO A 74 11.28 -16.53 -2.42
CA PRO A 74 11.87 -15.19 -2.52
C PRO A 74 11.41 -14.40 -3.76
N GLU A 75 11.11 -15.09 -4.86
CA GLU A 75 10.60 -14.49 -6.10
C GLU A 75 9.17 -13.90 -5.98
N ARG A 76 8.48 -14.17 -4.88
CA ARG A 76 7.19 -13.55 -4.55
C ARG A 76 7.31 -12.18 -3.89
N PHE A 77 8.53 -11.77 -3.56
CA PHE A 77 8.82 -10.51 -2.87
C PHE A 77 9.76 -9.64 -3.70
N TRP A 78 9.18 -8.75 -4.50
CA TRP A 78 9.93 -7.84 -5.37
C TRP A 78 10.31 -6.57 -4.64
N PHE A 79 11.59 -6.35 -4.46
CA PHE A 79 12.16 -5.10 -3.95
C PHE A 79 12.78 -4.36 -5.16
N THR A 80 12.02 -3.46 -5.75
CA THR A 80 12.38 -2.84 -7.04
C THR A 80 13.47 -1.78 -6.91
N GLY A 81 13.67 -1.23 -5.72
CA GLY A 81 14.38 0.03 -5.57
C GLY A 81 13.54 1.23 -6.06
N PRO A 82 14.14 2.42 -6.16
CA PRO A 82 13.47 3.57 -6.77
C PRO A 82 13.26 3.35 -8.27
N VAL A 83 12.08 3.70 -8.76
CA VAL A 83 11.69 3.55 -10.17
C VAL A 83 11.23 4.89 -10.76
N PRO A 84 11.27 5.07 -12.09
CA PRO A 84 10.68 6.24 -12.75
C PRO A 84 9.15 6.29 -12.58
N ASP A 85 8.56 7.48 -12.65
CA ASP A 85 7.11 7.70 -12.46
C ASP A 85 6.25 6.84 -13.41
N ALA A 86 6.69 6.65 -14.65
CA ALA A 86 5.98 5.82 -15.63
C ALA A 86 5.91 4.33 -15.20
N GLU A 87 6.97 3.84 -14.56
CA GLU A 87 7.04 2.48 -14.03
C GLU A 87 6.23 2.36 -12.74
N LEU A 88 6.31 3.36 -11.84
CA LEU A 88 5.46 3.45 -10.65
C LEU A 88 3.97 3.41 -11.02
N ALA A 89 3.58 4.17 -12.05
CA ALA A 89 2.21 4.13 -12.55
C ALA A 89 1.80 2.75 -13.09
N ALA A 90 2.74 1.98 -13.67
CA ALA A 90 2.45 0.59 -14.08
C ALA A 90 2.23 -0.32 -12.88
N TYR A 91 3.02 -0.20 -11.81
CA TYR A 91 2.79 -0.98 -10.59
C TYR A 91 1.41 -0.69 -9.98
N TYR A 92 1.00 0.59 -9.88
CA TYR A 92 -0.34 0.92 -9.42
C TYR A 92 -1.44 0.34 -10.33
N ARG A 93 -1.33 0.47 -11.67
CA ARG A 93 -2.35 -0.06 -12.60
C ARG A 93 -2.55 -1.57 -12.51
N HIS A 94 -1.51 -2.31 -12.16
CA HIS A 94 -1.55 -3.77 -12.05
C HIS A 94 -1.68 -4.28 -10.61
N ALA A 95 -1.75 -3.38 -9.63
CA ALA A 95 -1.96 -3.77 -8.24
C ALA A 95 -3.41 -4.18 -7.99
N HIS A 96 -3.61 -5.30 -7.33
CA HIS A 96 -4.91 -5.78 -6.87
C HIS A 96 -5.32 -5.14 -5.55
N ALA A 97 -4.32 -4.81 -4.71
CA ALA A 97 -4.48 -4.03 -3.48
C ALA A 97 -3.20 -3.25 -3.16
N TYR A 98 -3.36 -2.13 -2.48
CA TYR A 98 -2.27 -1.40 -1.83
C TYR A 98 -2.32 -1.67 -0.33
N VAL A 99 -1.19 -2.06 0.27
CA VAL A 99 -1.10 -2.35 1.71
C VAL A 99 -0.09 -1.44 2.38
N SER A 100 -0.46 -0.81 3.51
CA SER A 100 0.44 -0.06 4.37
C SER A 100 0.30 -0.48 5.83
N LEU A 101 1.35 -1.04 6.40
CA LEU A 101 1.42 -1.42 7.82
C LEU A 101 2.30 -0.45 8.64
N SER A 102 2.56 0.74 8.08
CA SER A 102 3.39 1.77 8.69
C SER A 102 2.86 2.20 10.06
N GLU A 103 3.76 2.38 11.02
CA GLU A 103 3.42 2.88 12.36
C GLU A 103 3.60 4.39 12.49
N HIS A 104 4.32 5.01 11.55
CA HIS A 104 4.55 6.46 11.57
C HIS A 104 4.48 7.03 10.16
N GLU A 105 3.49 7.88 9.94
CA GLU A 105 3.26 8.63 8.70
C GLU A 105 2.87 10.06 9.02
N GLY A 106 3.43 11.01 8.26
CA GLY A 106 2.99 12.41 8.33
C GLY A 106 1.71 12.67 7.54
N PHE A 107 1.59 12.06 6.36
CA PHE A 107 0.42 12.17 5.48
C PHE A 107 0.16 10.87 4.71
N CYS A 108 1.21 10.15 4.34
CA CYS A 108 1.17 8.93 3.52
C CYS A 108 0.65 9.17 2.09
N VAL A 109 1.39 9.93 1.29
CA VAL A 109 1.08 10.22 -0.13
C VAL A 109 0.69 8.96 -0.92
N PRO A 110 1.36 7.80 -0.77
CA PRO A 110 1.00 6.59 -1.50
C PRO A 110 -0.45 6.11 -1.31
N LEU A 111 -1.11 6.44 -0.18
CA LEU A 111 -2.55 6.16 -0.01
C LEU A 111 -3.39 6.94 -1.01
N VAL A 112 -3.03 8.22 -1.23
CA VAL A 112 -3.74 9.09 -2.19
C VAL A 112 -3.46 8.65 -3.63
N GLU A 113 -2.24 8.21 -3.92
CA GLU A 113 -1.87 7.64 -5.22
C GLU A 113 -2.65 6.35 -5.53
N ALA A 114 -2.79 5.46 -4.54
CA ALA A 114 -3.63 4.26 -4.66
C ALA A 114 -5.10 4.61 -4.90
N MET A 115 -5.66 5.58 -4.14
CA MET A 115 -7.02 6.07 -4.37
C MET A 115 -7.19 6.71 -5.76
N ALA A 116 -6.17 7.41 -6.25
CA ALA A 116 -6.20 8.07 -7.56
C ALA A 116 -6.18 7.07 -8.73
N THR A 117 -5.62 5.89 -8.50
CA THR A 117 -5.49 4.81 -9.49
C THR A 117 -6.53 3.69 -9.31
N ASP A 118 -7.54 3.92 -8.45
CA ASP A 118 -8.61 2.96 -8.14
C ASP A 118 -8.09 1.61 -7.58
N VAL A 119 -6.96 1.64 -6.89
CA VAL A 119 -6.41 0.48 -6.17
C VAL A 119 -7.02 0.45 -4.77
N PRO A 120 -7.70 -0.63 -4.37
CA PRO A 120 -8.26 -0.72 -3.02
C PRO A 120 -7.15 -0.73 -1.97
N VAL A 121 -7.36 0.04 -0.91
CA VAL A 121 -6.39 0.27 0.16
C VAL A 121 -6.73 -0.54 1.40
N LEU A 122 -5.75 -1.29 1.91
CA LEU A 122 -5.71 -1.82 3.27
C LEU A 122 -4.60 -1.12 4.06
N ALA A 123 -4.90 -0.56 5.23
CA ALA A 123 -3.87 0.11 6.02
C ALA A 123 -4.03 -0.13 7.53
N TYR A 124 -2.90 -0.18 8.24
CA TYR A 124 -2.90 -0.11 9.71
C TYR A 124 -3.25 1.31 10.15
N ALA A 125 -4.23 1.42 11.06
CA ALA A 125 -4.78 2.70 11.52
C ALA A 125 -3.85 3.39 12.53
N ALA A 126 -2.68 3.87 12.07
CA ALA A 126 -1.70 4.57 12.89
C ALA A 126 -1.38 5.97 12.35
N ALA A 127 -1.00 6.86 13.25
CA ALA A 127 -0.57 8.24 12.95
C ALA A 127 -1.57 8.96 12.02
N ALA A 128 -1.12 9.52 10.90
CA ALA A 128 -1.98 10.25 9.96
C ALA A 128 -2.81 9.37 9.01
N VAL A 129 -2.66 8.05 9.05
CA VAL A 129 -3.38 7.14 8.13
C VAL A 129 -4.91 7.29 8.21
N PRO A 130 -5.54 7.27 9.41
CA PRO A 130 -7.00 7.45 9.51
C PRO A 130 -7.49 8.79 8.95
N GLU A 131 -6.73 9.88 9.19
CA GLU A 131 -7.06 11.21 8.67
C GLU A 131 -6.92 11.26 7.15
N THR A 132 -5.84 10.69 6.59
CA THR A 132 -5.62 10.65 5.14
C THR A 132 -6.68 9.83 4.45
N LEU A 133 -7.05 8.66 4.98
CA LEU A 133 -8.14 7.84 4.43
C LEU A 133 -9.50 8.51 4.60
N GLY A 134 -9.76 9.17 5.74
CA GLY A 134 -11.04 9.85 6.00
C GLY A 134 -12.25 8.91 5.90
N GLY A 135 -12.09 7.67 6.31
CA GLY A 135 -13.10 6.62 6.23
C GLY A 135 -13.19 5.90 4.88
N ALA A 136 -12.36 6.28 3.89
CA ALA A 136 -12.23 5.53 2.64
C ALA A 136 -11.11 4.48 2.74
N GLY A 137 -11.22 3.41 1.96
CA GLY A 137 -10.33 2.26 2.12
C GLY A 137 -10.72 1.40 3.34
N VAL A 138 -9.94 0.37 3.59
CA VAL A 138 -10.09 -0.48 4.79
C VAL A 138 -8.91 -0.18 5.72
N SER A 139 -9.22 0.14 6.97
CA SER A 139 -8.20 0.30 8.01
C SER A 139 -8.53 -0.55 9.22
N PHE A 140 -7.50 -1.03 9.93
CA PHE A 140 -7.67 -1.91 11.08
C PHE A 140 -6.75 -1.54 12.24
N ALA A 141 -7.24 -1.76 13.44
CA ALA A 141 -6.56 -1.72 14.72
C ALA A 141 -7.36 -2.56 15.72
N PRO A 142 -6.72 -3.33 16.63
CA PRO A 142 -5.28 -3.44 16.83
C PRO A 142 -4.57 -4.06 15.62
N LYS A 143 -3.22 -4.09 15.64
CA LYS A 143 -2.42 -4.66 14.54
C LYS A 143 -2.42 -6.18 14.62
N ASP A 144 -3.54 -6.78 14.25
CA ASP A 144 -3.71 -8.21 14.06
C ASP A 144 -3.45 -8.55 12.59
N LEU A 145 -2.34 -9.24 12.31
CA LEU A 145 -1.91 -9.52 10.94
C LEU A 145 -2.66 -10.70 10.31
N GLU A 146 -3.21 -11.61 11.11
CA GLU A 146 -4.08 -12.67 10.62
C GLU A 146 -5.40 -12.06 10.12
N TYR A 147 -6.05 -11.24 10.94
CA TYR A 147 -7.23 -10.48 10.55
C TYR A 147 -6.94 -9.53 9.37
N GLY A 148 -5.76 -8.90 9.35
CA GLY A 148 -5.31 -8.09 8.21
C GLY A 148 -5.21 -8.88 6.90
N ALA A 149 -4.79 -10.14 6.96
CA ALA A 149 -4.74 -11.03 5.79
C ALA A 149 -6.14 -11.43 5.30
N GLU A 150 -7.09 -11.66 6.21
CA GLU A 150 -8.50 -11.91 5.87
C GLU A 150 -9.13 -10.69 5.19
N LEU A 151 -8.94 -9.49 5.75
CA LEU A 151 -9.40 -8.24 5.15
C LEU A 151 -8.81 -8.02 3.74
N LEU A 152 -7.52 -8.33 3.56
CA LEU A 152 -6.87 -8.28 2.26
C LEU A 152 -7.50 -9.24 1.27
N GLY A 153 -7.82 -10.46 1.70
CA GLY A 153 -8.55 -11.46 0.91
C GLY A 153 -9.91 -10.93 0.47
N GLY A 154 -10.68 -10.37 1.39
CA GLY A 154 -11.97 -9.75 1.09
C GLY A 154 -11.85 -8.63 0.05
N LEU A 155 -10.86 -7.72 0.19
CA LEU A 155 -10.63 -6.65 -0.78
C LEU A 155 -10.27 -7.14 -2.19
N ILE A 156 -9.68 -8.33 -2.31
CA ILE A 156 -9.23 -8.89 -3.58
C ILE A 156 -10.32 -9.74 -4.24
N TYR A 157 -11.05 -10.55 -3.46
CA TYR A 157 -11.95 -11.59 -3.98
C TYR A 157 -13.43 -11.30 -3.80
N ASP A 158 -13.82 -10.35 -2.94
CA ASP A 158 -15.21 -9.88 -2.82
C ASP A 158 -15.41 -8.65 -3.72
N ASP A 159 -16.03 -8.86 -4.87
CA ASP A 159 -16.28 -7.81 -5.85
C ASP A 159 -17.19 -6.70 -5.33
N ASP A 160 -18.15 -6.99 -4.46
CA ASP A 160 -19.06 -5.98 -3.90
C ASP A 160 -18.33 -5.11 -2.89
N LEU A 161 -17.57 -5.72 -1.98
CA LEU A 161 -16.69 -5.01 -1.04
C LEU A 161 -15.69 -4.13 -1.80
N ARG A 162 -14.99 -4.72 -2.78
CA ARG A 162 -14.00 -4.00 -3.60
C ARG A 162 -14.61 -2.78 -4.29
N ARG A 163 -15.76 -2.94 -4.94
CA ARG A 163 -16.47 -1.83 -5.62
C ARG A 163 -16.87 -0.74 -4.64
N GLY A 164 -17.40 -1.12 -3.47
CA GLY A 164 -17.77 -0.19 -2.42
C GLY A 164 -16.58 0.63 -1.90
N VAL A 165 -15.47 -0.04 -1.63
CA VAL A 165 -14.22 0.60 -1.18
C VAL A 165 -13.68 1.57 -2.23
N ILE A 166 -13.60 1.15 -3.50
CA ILE A 166 -13.13 2.02 -4.60
C ILE A 166 -14.05 3.24 -4.78
N ALA A 167 -15.37 3.06 -4.66
CA ALA A 167 -16.31 4.18 -4.74
C ALA A 167 -16.07 5.22 -3.63
N GLY A 168 -15.87 4.77 -2.38
CA GLY A 168 -15.50 5.63 -1.26
C GLY A 168 -14.16 6.35 -1.48
N GLN A 169 -13.17 5.64 -2.00
CA GLN A 169 -11.85 6.20 -2.34
C GLN A 169 -11.93 7.28 -3.43
N ARG A 170 -12.76 7.08 -4.46
CA ARG A 170 -13.01 8.07 -5.52
C ARG A 170 -13.62 9.35 -4.96
N GLU A 171 -14.52 9.25 -3.99
CA GLU A 171 -15.07 10.42 -3.31
C GLU A 171 -14.00 11.10 -2.45
N ARG A 172 -13.27 10.33 -1.64
CA ARG A 172 -12.22 10.87 -0.76
C ARG A 172 -11.13 11.63 -1.51
N ARG A 173 -10.65 11.11 -2.64
CA ARG A 173 -9.58 11.76 -3.43
C ARG A 173 -9.94 13.17 -3.90
N ARG A 174 -11.25 13.50 -4.03
CA ARG A 174 -11.69 14.85 -4.41
C ARG A 174 -11.26 15.90 -3.39
N ALA A 175 -11.12 15.53 -2.11
CA ALA A 175 -10.63 16.42 -1.08
C ALA A 175 -9.17 16.86 -1.27
N PHE A 176 -8.40 16.11 -2.08
CA PHE A 176 -7.01 16.39 -2.42
C PHE A 176 -6.83 17.07 -3.78
N ALA A 177 -7.92 17.28 -4.51
CA ALA A 177 -7.87 18.00 -5.79
C ALA A 177 -7.51 19.48 -5.59
N PRO A 178 -6.80 20.12 -6.53
CA PRO A 178 -6.46 21.55 -6.44
C PRO A 178 -7.66 22.46 -6.19
N ALA A 179 -8.81 22.14 -6.78
CA ALA A 179 -10.05 22.88 -6.57
C ALA A 179 -10.54 22.88 -5.11
N ALA A 180 -10.26 21.82 -4.34
CA ALA A 180 -10.60 21.73 -2.92
C ALA A 180 -9.48 22.31 -2.02
N LEU A 181 -8.21 22.05 -2.37
CA LEU A 181 -7.06 22.45 -1.54
C LEU A 181 -6.75 23.95 -1.64
N VAL A 182 -6.78 24.56 -2.83
CA VAL A 182 -6.39 25.95 -3.02
C VAL A 182 -7.23 26.93 -2.18
N PRO A 183 -8.58 26.84 -2.15
CA PRO A 183 -9.39 27.71 -1.28
C PRO A 183 -9.09 27.48 0.21
N ARG A 184 -8.83 26.26 0.62
CA ARG A 184 -8.50 25.91 2.01
C ARG A 184 -7.16 26.53 2.42
N ILE A 185 -6.12 26.36 1.60
CA ILE A 185 -4.80 26.94 1.85
C ILE A 185 -4.89 28.48 1.92
N ARG A 186 -5.58 29.13 0.98
CA ARG A 186 -5.77 30.60 0.98
C ARG A 186 -6.45 31.08 2.27
N ARG A 187 -7.43 30.34 2.75
CA ARG A 187 -8.12 30.69 4.01
C ARG A 187 -7.19 30.59 5.21
N GLU A 188 -6.36 29.54 5.29
CA GLU A 188 -5.39 29.42 6.41
C GLU A 188 -4.29 30.48 6.34
N LEU A 189 -3.78 30.83 5.15
CA LEU A 189 -2.81 31.91 4.97
C LEU A 189 -3.42 33.25 5.39
N ALA A 190 -4.65 33.56 4.99
CA ALA A 190 -5.34 34.78 5.41
C ALA A 190 -5.53 34.88 6.92
N ARG A 191 -5.75 33.74 7.64
CA ARG A 191 -5.81 33.71 9.12
C ARG A 191 -4.48 34.05 9.78
N LEU A 192 -3.37 33.79 9.09
CA LEU A 192 -2.00 34.09 9.53
C LEU A 192 -1.54 35.50 9.13
N GLY A 193 -2.39 36.26 8.44
CA GLY A 193 -2.05 37.61 7.94
C GLY A 193 -1.14 37.62 6.72
N ILE A 194 -1.12 36.51 5.95
CA ILE A 194 -0.32 36.34 4.74
C ILE A 194 -1.24 36.37 3.52
#